data_f354395e797b1259624f4b40afc631e5
#
_entry.id   f354395e797b1259624f4b40afc631e5
#
_cell.length_a   1.000
_cell.length_b   1.000
_cell.length_c   1.000
_cell.angle_alpha   90.00
_cell.angle_beta   90.00
_cell.angle_gamma   90.00
#
_symmetry.space_group_name_H-M   'P 1'
#
loop_
_entity.id
_entity.type
_entity.pdbx_description
1 polymer ?
#
loop_
_entity_poly.entity_id
_entity_poly.type
_entity_poly.pdbx_seq_one_letter_code
_entity_poly.pdbx_strand_id
1 'polypeptide(L)'
;MNAETKRCFAALLRKQRREQSAFLNRSARTGKQRTQTGKLAFGMLYGAIALVLMASFASLSWPLAQLLLPGGWETLYFLVLELLALLVSVLAGALSSYNRLFQAKDNDLLLALPIPPWMIFAVRLWGLYEMSLFYLLLVWVPAEAAYARFAPHPLGGILSAVPMALLLAVAASVLAALLGWAVALLVAKAGRHKALFTVAASLGFLALYFLGYQKSGALLNALLSSALWGGGEGLPQGGWLLLGRAACGDIPALLGLLISLAAVCAVLGKLLSGPYLCLMTTRTGGAASKMKAAPSRCVSVRRALLRRELLHLAGSPTYLLNCAMGSLGLVVLSVLALYKAGEIRLLAVQLLPPGLAGAAAAFTAALGAGTNCLTAPSVSLEGESLWRIRSLPVSPWQTLRAKLELHLAVTLPPALLCAGVLLAVVRAALPMVLLGLLAVALFVVLSAAVGLVLVVLMPSFHWTSETAVIKQSPFCLLAMLLSWGAALALFAGTAALSHRMPPAVSLSLACLLLAGADALALRWLKTKGAARFETT
;
A
#
# COMPACT_ATOMS: atom_id res chain seq x y z
N MET A 1 2.31 23.07 32.19
CA MET A 1 1.21 23.29 31.20
C MET A 1 0.03 23.90 31.96
N ASN A 2 -0.38 25.10 31.58
CA ASN A 2 -1.54 25.79 32.20
C ASN A 2 -2.85 25.05 31.88
N ALA A 3 -3.92 25.26 32.65
CA ALA A 3 -5.20 24.57 32.47
C ALA A 3 -5.80 24.77 31.06
N GLU A 4 -5.64 25.94 30.47
CA GLU A 4 -6.07 26.26 29.10
C GLU A 4 -5.29 25.43 28.05
N THR A 5 -3.97 25.32 28.23
CA THR A 5 -3.10 24.53 27.36
C THR A 5 -3.51 23.04 27.37
N LYS A 6 -3.86 22.50 28.54
CA LYS A 6 -4.37 21.11 28.66
C LYS A 6 -5.71 20.93 27.95
N ARG A 7 -6.63 21.91 28.08
CA ARG A 7 -7.93 21.87 27.39
C ARG A 7 -7.79 21.91 25.87
N CYS A 8 -6.92 22.79 25.37
CA CYS A 8 -6.62 22.92 23.95
C CYS A 8 -6.02 21.61 23.38
N PHE A 9 -5.03 21.04 24.07
CA PHE A 9 -4.42 19.76 23.67
C PHE A 9 -5.44 18.62 23.64
N ALA A 10 -6.30 18.52 24.66
CA ALA A 10 -7.35 17.50 24.71
C ALA A 10 -8.41 17.71 23.60
N ALA A 11 -8.70 18.95 23.20
CA ALA A 11 -9.59 19.25 22.09
C ALA A 11 -8.99 18.82 20.75
N LEU A 12 -7.70 19.09 20.52
CA LEU A 12 -6.96 18.66 19.33
C LEU A 12 -6.88 17.13 19.23
N LEU A 13 -6.60 16.43 20.34
CA LEU A 13 -6.60 14.97 20.38
C LEU A 13 -7.98 14.40 20.05
N ARG A 14 -9.06 14.97 20.60
CA ARG A 14 -10.42 14.55 20.27
C ARG A 14 -10.75 14.77 18.79
N LYS A 15 -10.31 15.90 18.21
CA LYS A 15 -10.42 16.15 16.77
C LYS A 15 -9.69 15.07 15.97
N GLN A 16 -8.43 14.79 16.29
CA GLN A 16 -7.60 13.80 15.61
C GLN A 16 -8.24 12.39 15.65
N ARG A 17 -8.71 11.95 16.82
CA ARG A 17 -9.41 10.66 16.96
C ARG A 17 -10.71 10.59 16.16
N ARG A 18 -11.48 11.70 16.12
CA ARG A 18 -12.70 11.79 15.29
C ARG A 18 -12.38 11.69 13.80
N GLU A 19 -11.29 12.28 13.34
CA GLU A 19 -10.83 12.17 11.95
C GLU A 19 -10.37 10.75 11.61
N GLN A 20 -9.61 10.12 12.50
CA GLN A 20 -9.18 8.74 12.33
C GLN A 20 -10.34 7.75 12.33
N SER A 21 -11.33 7.96 13.18
CA SER A 21 -12.53 7.10 13.23
C SER A 21 -13.62 7.49 12.22
N ALA A 22 -13.45 8.60 11.49
CA ALA A 22 -14.45 9.09 10.55
C ALA A 22 -14.78 8.06 9.46
N PHE A 23 -13.80 7.28 9.00
CA PHE A 23 -14.03 6.22 8.01
C PHE A 23 -14.94 5.10 8.50
N LEU A 24 -14.94 4.80 9.81
CA LEU A 24 -15.84 3.84 10.44
C LEU A 24 -17.22 4.46 10.69
N ASN A 25 -17.25 5.71 11.15
CA ASN A 25 -18.45 6.36 11.68
C ASN A 25 -19.31 7.06 10.61
N ARG A 26 -18.68 7.57 9.55
CA ARG A 26 -19.36 8.31 8.49
C ARG A 26 -19.39 7.53 7.18
N SER A 27 -20.51 7.63 6.48
CA SER A 27 -20.60 7.13 5.12
C SER A 27 -19.81 8.06 4.20
N ALA A 28 -18.83 7.52 3.50
CA ALA A 28 -18.06 8.28 2.51
C ALA A 28 -18.95 8.80 1.36
N ARG A 29 -20.10 8.17 1.10
CA ARG A 29 -21.04 8.54 0.04
C ARG A 29 -21.89 9.76 0.42
N THR A 30 -22.46 9.77 1.62
CA THR A 30 -23.47 10.77 2.02
C THR A 30 -22.97 11.78 3.05
N GLY A 31 -21.73 11.62 3.56
CA GLY A 31 -21.20 12.40 4.67
C GLY A 31 -21.94 12.20 6.01
N LYS A 32 -23.09 11.51 5.98
CA LYS A 32 -23.92 11.24 7.17
C LYS A 32 -23.31 10.15 8.04
N GLN A 33 -23.70 10.13 9.31
CA GLN A 33 -23.32 9.06 10.21
C GLN A 33 -23.89 7.72 9.72
N ARG A 34 -23.08 6.67 9.77
CA ARG A 34 -23.54 5.30 9.47
C ARG A 34 -24.51 4.83 10.54
N THR A 35 -25.47 4.01 10.13
CA THR A 35 -26.32 3.25 11.06
C THR A 35 -25.45 2.34 11.94
N GLN A 36 -25.96 1.94 13.09
CA GLN A 36 -25.26 1.01 14.00
C GLN A 36 -24.86 -0.29 13.27
N THR A 37 -25.78 -0.87 12.50
CA THR A 37 -25.53 -2.06 11.66
C THR A 37 -24.44 -1.83 10.61
N GLY A 38 -24.42 -0.64 9.97
CA GLY A 38 -23.38 -0.28 9.01
C GLY A 38 -22.00 -0.11 9.64
N LYS A 39 -21.92 0.42 10.88
CA LYS A 39 -20.65 0.50 11.62
C LYS A 39 -20.12 -0.90 11.97
N LEU A 40 -21.01 -1.77 12.42
CA LEU A 40 -20.68 -3.14 12.81
C LEU A 40 -20.20 -3.97 11.61
N ALA A 41 -20.92 -3.91 10.49
CA ALA A 41 -20.53 -4.60 9.26
C ALA A 41 -19.15 -4.13 8.74
N PHE A 42 -18.87 -2.83 8.80
CA PHE A 42 -17.60 -2.27 8.40
C PHE A 42 -16.47 -2.65 9.38
N GLY A 43 -16.75 -2.64 10.68
CA GLY A 43 -15.83 -3.13 11.72
C GLY A 43 -15.49 -4.60 11.55
N MET A 44 -16.49 -5.45 11.27
CA MET A 44 -16.27 -6.88 10.99
C MET A 44 -15.41 -7.10 9.74
N LEU A 45 -15.64 -6.35 8.66
CA LEU A 45 -14.83 -6.45 7.45
C LEU A 45 -13.36 -6.13 7.72
N TYR A 46 -13.08 -5.01 8.41
CA TYR A 46 -11.70 -4.65 8.76
C TYR A 46 -11.08 -5.60 9.78
N GLY A 47 -11.88 -6.10 10.74
CA GLY A 47 -11.48 -7.14 11.67
C GLY A 47 -11.10 -8.45 10.96
N ALA A 48 -11.89 -8.88 9.99
CA ALA A 48 -11.61 -10.06 9.19
C ALA A 48 -10.29 -9.90 8.38
N ILE A 49 -10.08 -8.73 7.76
CA ILE A 49 -8.82 -8.43 7.07
C ILE A 49 -7.63 -8.48 8.04
N ALA A 50 -7.77 -7.87 9.22
CA ALA A 50 -6.72 -7.92 10.25
C ALA A 50 -6.42 -9.36 10.69
N LEU A 51 -7.46 -10.19 10.89
CA LEU A 51 -7.30 -11.60 11.25
C LEU A 51 -6.58 -12.40 10.15
N VAL A 52 -6.89 -12.18 8.88
CA VAL A 52 -6.19 -12.82 7.76
C VAL A 52 -4.71 -12.42 7.74
N LEU A 53 -4.41 -11.13 7.95
CA LEU A 53 -3.04 -10.66 8.05
C LEU A 53 -2.31 -11.26 9.27
N MET A 54 -2.96 -11.30 10.43
CA MET A 54 -2.39 -11.95 11.63
C MET A 54 -2.14 -13.44 11.39
N ALA A 55 -3.05 -14.15 10.71
CA ALA A 55 -2.87 -15.56 10.35
C ALA A 55 -1.67 -15.76 9.41
N SER A 56 -1.44 -14.82 8.46
CA SER A 56 -0.26 -14.88 7.60
C SER A 56 1.05 -14.69 8.36
N PHE A 57 1.09 -13.82 9.37
CA PHE A 57 2.26 -13.67 10.24
C PHE A 57 2.38 -14.83 11.24
N ALA A 58 1.28 -15.42 11.69
CA ALA A 58 1.30 -16.63 12.48
C ALA A 58 1.95 -17.81 11.74
N SER A 59 1.68 -17.96 10.44
CA SER A 59 2.32 -19.00 9.62
C SER A 59 3.85 -18.86 9.52
N LEU A 60 4.40 -17.68 9.79
CA LEU A 60 5.83 -17.43 9.87
C LEU A 60 6.35 -17.63 11.31
N SER A 61 5.68 -17.04 12.30
CA SER A 61 6.14 -17.04 13.70
C SER A 61 6.06 -18.42 14.34
N TRP A 62 5.07 -19.24 13.96
CA TRP A 62 4.83 -20.56 14.53
C TRP A 62 5.96 -21.56 14.26
N PRO A 63 6.39 -21.81 13.00
CA PRO A 63 7.54 -22.68 12.72
C PRO A 63 8.85 -22.14 13.31
N LEU A 64 9.02 -20.80 13.33
CA LEU A 64 10.19 -20.18 13.92
C LEU A 64 10.27 -20.41 15.43
N ALA A 65 9.13 -20.35 16.12
CA ALA A 65 9.02 -20.67 17.54
C ALA A 65 9.36 -22.15 17.83
N GLN A 66 8.81 -23.07 17.03
CA GLN A 66 9.11 -24.51 17.15
C GLN A 66 10.59 -24.83 16.96
N LEU A 67 11.28 -24.08 16.10
CA LEU A 67 12.69 -24.31 15.82
C LEU A 67 13.61 -23.70 16.88
N LEU A 68 13.35 -22.48 17.33
CA LEU A 68 14.28 -21.70 18.15
C LEU A 68 14.05 -21.83 19.66
N LEU A 69 12.79 -21.87 20.12
CA LEU A 69 12.49 -21.81 21.55
C LEU A 69 12.94 -23.04 22.34
N PRO A 70 12.80 -24.29 21.85
CA PRO A 70 13.30 -25.47 22.58
C PRO A 70 14.83 -25.49 22.75
N GLY A 71 15.55 -24.78 21.85
CA GLY A 71 17.01 -24.64 21.92
C GLY A 71 17.51 -23.49 22.79
N GLY A 72 16.62 -22.74 23.48
CA GLY A 72 17.00 -21.60 24.33
C GLY A 72 17.33 -20.32 23.56
N TRP A 73 16.95 -20.24 22.27
CA TRP A 73 17.21 -19.08 21.38
C TRP A 73 16.08 -18.05 21.42
N GLU A 74 15.50 -17.79 22.60
CA GLU A 74 14.38 -16.86 22.79
C GLU A 74 14.72 -15.44 22.33
N THR A 75 15.92 -14.97 22.65
CA THR A 75 16.42 -13.63 22.25
C THR A 75 16.47 -13.46 20.73
N LEU A 76 16.91 -14.49 20.00
CA LEU A 76 16.97 -14.46 18.53
C LEU A 76 15.57 -14.51 17.93
N TYR A 77 14.68 -15.31 18.50
CA TYR A 77 13.28 -15.38 18.08
C TYR A 77 12.62 -14.00 18.12
N PHE A 78 12.69 -13.34 19.27
CA PHE A 78 12.12 -12.00 19.40
C PHE A 78 12.81 -10.98 18.52
N LEU A 79 14.13 -10.97 18.42
CA LEU A 79 14.87 -10.04 17.58
C LEU A 79 14.39 -10.07 16.11
N VAL A 80 14.22 -11.26 15.56
CA VAL A 80 13.77 -11.42 14.15
C VAL A 80 12.36 -10.88 13.99
N LEU A 81 11.44 -11.20 14.89
CA LEU A 81 10.04 -10.78 14.79
C LEU A 81 9.84 -9.30 15.13
N GLU A 82 10.65 -8.73 16.02
CA GLU A 82 10.67 -7.31 16.32
C GLU A 82 11.12 -6.47 15.11
N LEU A 83 12.21 -6.91 14.48
CA LEU A 83 12.69 -6.25 13.26
C LEU A 83 11.65 -6.32 12.14
N LEU A 84 10.97 -7.46 12.00
CA LEU A 84 9.87 -7.61 11.04
C LEU A 84 8.68 -6.69 11.41
N ALA A 85 8.28 -6.66 12.68
CA ALA A 85 7.19 -5.82 13.16
C ALA A 85 7.51 -4.32 12.98
N LEU A 86 8.74 -3.90 13.28
CA LEU A 86 9.23 -2.55 13.02
C LEU A 86 9.20 -2.24 11.53
N LEU A 87 9.69 -3.14 10.69
CA LEU A 87 9.71 -2.94 9.24
C LEU A 87 8.29 -2.74 8.69
N VAL A 88 7.36 -3.63 9.02
CA VAL A 88 5.95 -3.54 8.57
C VAL A 88 5.31 -2.24 9.05
N SER A 89 5.51 -1.88 10.32
CA SER A 89 4.95 -0.67 10.92
C SER A 89 5.54 0.61 10.31
N VAL A 90 6.86 0.66 10.13
CA VAL A 90 7.55 1.81 9.52
C VAL A 90 7.14 2.00 8.06
N LEU A 91 7.05 0.93 7.27
CA LEU A 91 6.63 0.99 5.87
C LEU A 91 5.18 1.50 5.74
N ALA A 92 4.26 0.97 6.54
CA ALA A 92 2.87 1.42 6.57
C ALA A 92 2.76 2.88 7.03
N GLY A 93 3.56 3.28 8.02
CA GLY A 93 3.63 4.63 8.56
C GLY A 93 4.28 5.65 7.64
N ALA A 94 5.38 5.31 6.98
CA ALA A 94 6.17 6.23 6.16
C ALA A 94 5.36 6.88 5.03
N LEU A 95 4.57 6.08 4.29
CA LEU A 95 3.70 6.58 3.22
C LEU A 95 2.58 7.50 3.74
N SER A 96 2.15 7.28 4.99
CA SER A 96 1.07 8.06 5.61
C SER A 96 1.58 9.30 6.33
N SER A 97 2.82 9.27 6.84
CA SER A 97 3.41 10.34 7.65
C SER A 97 3.57 11.64 6.85
N TYR A 98 4.05 11.57 5.61
CA TYR A 98 4.18 12.74 4.74
C TYR A 98 2.86 13.49 4.59
N ASN A 99 1.77 12.76 4.26
CA ASN A 99 0.46 13.37 4.07
C ASN A 99 -0.14 13.90 5.37
N ARG A 100 0.02 13.17 6.48
CA ARG A 100 -0.55 13.54 7.79
C ARG A 100 0.20 14.66 8.47
N LEU A 101 1.53 14.67 8.37
CA LEU A 101 2.35 15.69 9.05
C LEU A 101 2.44 16.98 8.21
N PHE A 102 2.62 16.88 6.89
CA PHE A 102 3.00 18.04 6.07
C PHE A 102 1.91 18.49 5.09
N GLN A 103 1.03 17.60 4.60
CA GLN A 103 0.00 17.93 3.59
C GLN A 103 -1.44 17.89 4.11
N ALA A 104 -1.65 17.96 5.42
CA ALA A 104 -3.01 17.97 5.93
C ALA A 104 -3.73 19.28 5.55
N LYS A 105 -4.96 19.17 5.03
CA LYS A 105 -5.77 20.29 4.53
C LYS A 105 -6.11 21.35 5.61
N ASP A 106 -6.10 20.96 6.86
CA ASP A 106 -6.41 21.80 8.00
C ASP A 106 -5.19 22.57 8.58
N ASN A 107 -4.00 22.40 7.96
CA ASN A 107 -2.80 23.07 8.44
C ASN A 107 -2.95 24.60 8.42
N ASP A 108 -3.48 25.17 7.33
CA ASP A 108 -3.68 26.62 7.21
C ASP A 108 -4.64 27.16 8.29
N LEU A 109 -5.70 26.39 8.60
CA LEU A 109 -6.65 26.74 9.65
C LEU A 109 -6.02 26.66 11.05
N LEU A 110 -5.29 25.57 11.33
CA LEU A 110 -4.67 25.38 12.65
C LEU A 110 -3.53 26.37 12.93
N LEU A 111 -2.77 26.74 11.89
CA LEU A 111 -1.70 27.74 12.01
C LEU A 111 -2.22 29.17 12.17
N ALA A 112 -3.46 29.45 11.73
CA ALA A 112 -4.12 30.75 11.95
C ALA A 112 -4.65 30.89 13.38
N LEU A 113 -4.79 29.82 14.15
CA LEU A 113 -5.22 29.86 15.55
C LEU A 113 -4.03 30.10 16.47
N PRO A 114 -4.24 30.74 17.66
CA PRO A 114 -3.19 30.96 18.63
C PRO A 114 -2.77 29.68 19.37
N ILE A 115 -2.41 28.64 18.60
CA ILE A 115 -2.02 27.34 19.11
C ILE A 115 -0.51 27.19 18.91
N PRO A 116 0.26 26.83 19.94
CA PRO A 116 1.68 26.56 19.77
C PRO A 116 1.93 25.44 18.77
N PRO A 117 2.82 25.64 17.78
CA PRO A 117 3.07 24.64 16.71
C PRO A 117 3.49 23.27 17.21
N TRP A 118 4.20 23.20 18.34
CA TRP A 118 4.61 21.93 18.94
C TRP A 118 3.40 21.06 19.36
N MET A 119 2.28 21.68 19.74
CA MET A 119 1.06 20.95 20.08
C MET A 119 0.44 20.29 18.84
N ILE A 120 0.40 21.01 17.72
CA ILE A 120 -0.10 20.48 16.45
C ILE A 120 0.78 19.29 16.05
N PHE A 121 2.10 19.44 16.14
CA PHE A 121 3.06 18.38 15.85
C PHE A 121 2.88 17.16 16.77
N ALA A 122 2.77 17.38 18.08
CA ALA A 122 2.58 16.29 19.05
C ALA A 122 1.29 15.50 18.82
N VAL A 123 0.17 16.19 18.53
CA VAL A 123 -1.11 15.53 18.23
C VAL A 123 -1.02 14.72 16.93
N ARG A 124 -0.32 15.21 15.92
CA ARG A 124 -0.12 14.49 14.66
C ARG A 124 0.78 13.25 14.84
N LEU A 125 1.84 13.37 15.65
CA LEU A 125 2.68 12.24 16.03
C LEU A 125 1.88 11.19 16.80
N TRP A 126 0.98 11.61 17.69
CA TRP A 126 0.08 10.68 18.38
C TRP A 126 -0.77 9.86 17.40
N GLY A 127 -1.33 10.52 16.39
CA GLY A 127 -2.08 9.81 15.34
C GLY A 127 -1.23 8.84 14.50
N LEU A 128 0.05 9.16 14.32
CA LEU A 128 1.01 8.27 13.66
C LEU A 128 1.37 7.08 14.56
N TYR A 129 1.54 7.33 15.87
CA TYR A 129 1.76 6.30 16.87
C TYR A 129 0.61 5.28 16.95
N GLU A 130 -0.64 5.72 17.01
CA GLU A 130 -1.82 4.83 17.01
C GLU A 130 -1.84 3.94 15.76
N MET A 131 -1.48 4.48 14.60
CA MET A 131 -1.38 3.72 13.36
C MET A 131 -0.20 2.73 13.38
N SER A 132 0.95 3.16 13.86
CA SER A 132 2.14 2.31 13.98
C SER A 132 1.90 1.14 14.94
N LEU A 133 1.24 1.40 16.05
CA LEU A 133 0.85 0.36 17.01
C LEU A 133 -0.08 -0.68 16.38
N PHE A 134 -1.07 -0.24 15.59
CA PHE A 134 -1.98 -1.16 14.90
C PHE A 134 -1.23 -2.12 13.97
N TYR A 135 -0.34 -1.61 13.10
CA TYR A 135 0.42 -2.46 12.18
C TYR A 135 1.44 -3.35 12.89
N LEU A 136 2.03 -2.86 13.97
CA LEU A 136 2.95 -3.62 14.80
C LEU A 136 2.24 -4.81 15.45
N LEU A 137 1.05 -4.60 16.00
CA LEU A 137 0.27 -5.65 16.65
C LEU A 137 -0.13 -6.78 15.70
N LEU A 138 -0.26 -6.53 14.39
CA LEU A 138 -0.53 -7.60 13.41
C LEU A 138 0.57 -8.67 13.37
N VAL A 139 1.81 -8.28 13.66
CA VAL A 139 2.97 -9.19 13.72
C VAL A 139 3.21 -9.66 15.15
N TRP A 140 3.11 -8.72 16.11
CA TRP A 140 3.47 -8.94 17.50
C TRP A 140 2.56 -9.94 18.21
N VAL A 141 1.23 -9.81 18.05
CA VAL A 141 0.27 -10.70 18.71
C VAL A 141 0.45 -12.17 18.32
N PRO A 142 0.55 -12.57 17.04
CA PRO A 142 0.84 -13.95 16.68
C PRO A 142 2.23 -14.42 17.14
N ALA A 143 3.22 -13.52 17.21
CA ALA A 143 4.54 -13.85 17.72
C ALA A 143 4.49 -14.22 19.21
N GLU A 144 3.83 -13.41 20.02
CA GLU A 144 3.63 -13.66 21.45
C GLU A 144 2.79 -14.92 21.71
N ALA A 145 1.77 -15.16 20.91
CA ALA A 145 0.96 -16.37 21.01
C ALA A 145 1.78 -17.64 20.73
N ALA A 146 2.68 -17.61 19.74
CA ALA A 146 3.59 -18.72 19.47
C ALA A 146 4.64 -18.87 20.59
N TYR A 147 5.19 -17.77 21.10
CA TYR A 147 6.10 -17.78 22.25
C TYR A 147 5.45 -18.40 23.49
N ALA A 148 4.27 -17.94 23.88
CA ALA A 148 3.54 -18.46 25.02
C ALA A 148 3.26 -19.98 24.94
N ARG A 149 3.18 -20.54 23.71
CA ARG A 149 2.91 -21.97 23.48
C ARG A 149 4.16 -22.85 23.53
N PHE A 150 5.31 -22.34 23.07
CA PHE A 150 6.50 -23.16 22.85
C PHE A 150 7.68 -22.82 23.77
N ALA A 151 7.67 -21.67 24.47
CA ALA A 151 8.75 -21.29 25.37
C ALA A 151 8.72 -22.16 26.66
N PRO A 152 9.88 -22.59 27.15
CA PRO A 152 9.96 -23.34 28.41
C PRO A 152 9.58 -22.50 29.64
N HIS A 153 9.88 -21.20 29.62
CA HIS A 153 9.59 -20.24 30.71
C HIS A 153 8.93 -18.94 30.16
N PRO A 154 7.66 -18.96 29.73
CA PRO A 154 7.05 -17.85 28.98
C PRO A 154 6.72 -16.62 29.85
N LEU A 155 6.78 -16.67 31.17
CA LEU A 155 6.30 -15.61 32.07
C LEU A 155 7.02 -14.27 31.83
N GLY A 156 8.35 -14.28 31.66
CA GLY A 156 9.14 -13.07 31.42
C GLY A 156 8.71 -12.35 30.14
N GLY A 157 8.63 -13.05 29.02
CA GLY A 157 8.21 -12.51 27.75
C GLY A 157 6.75 -12.03 27.75
N ILE A 158 5.84 -12.80 28.35
CA ILE A 158 4.43 -12.39 28.46
C ILE A 158 4.27 -11.07 29.25
N LEU A 159 5.03 -10.90 30.33
CA LEU A 159 5.00 -9.67 31.13
C LEU A 159 5.60 -8.47 30.38
N SER A 160 6.63 -8.69 29.58
CA SER A 160 7.26 -7.64 28.75
C SER A 160 6.52 -7.36 27.44
N ALA A 161 5.59 -8.23 27.01
CA ALA A 161 4.87 -8.11 25.73
C ALA A 161 4.21 -6.75 25.51
N VAL A 162 3.47 -6.25 26.52
CA VAL A 162 2.77 -4.97 26.43
C VAL A 162 3.73 -3.78 26.43
N PRO A 163 4.64 -3.62 27.42
CA PRO A 163 5.59 -2.51 27.42
C PRO A 163 6.48 -2.53 26.18
N MET A 164 6.88 -3.69 25.69
CA MET A 164 7.70 -3.80 24.48
C MET A 164 6.94 -3.38 23.22
N ALA A 165 5.69 -3.82 23.05
CA ALA A 165 4.84 -3.36 21.95
C ALA A 165 4.67 -1.83 21.94
N LEU A 166 4.47 -1.22 23.10
CA LEU A 166 4.34 0.23 23.22
C LEU A 166 5.64 0.96 22.85
N LEU A 167 6.79 0.46 23.31
CA LEU A 167 8.11 1.03 22.98
C LEU A 167 8.44 0.89 21.49
N LEU A 168 8.22 -0.29 20.92
CA LEU A 168 8.44 -0.52 19.49
C LEU A 168 7.52 0.35 18.61
N ALA A 169 6.28 0.58 19.03
CA ALA A 169 5.37 1.47 18.33
C ALA A 169 5.83 2.93 18.35
N VAL A 170 6.45 3.40 19.46
CA VAL A 170 7.09 4.73 19.51
C VAL A 170 8.28 4.76 18.56
N ALA A 171 9.15 3.76 18.58
CA ALA A 171 10.30 3.68 17.67
C ALA A 171 9.86 3.69 16.20
N ALA A 172 8.85 2.88 15.84
CA ALA A 172 8.28 2.83 14.50
C ALA A 172 7.68 4.17 14.07
N SER A 173 6.95 4.85 14.95
CA SER A 173 6.35 6.16 14.66
C SER A 173 7.39 7.25 14.43
N VAL A 174 8.48 7.23 15.19
CA VAL A 174 9.61 8.15 15.02
C VAL A 174 10.33 7.91 13.70
N LEU A 175 10.64 6.67 13.39
CA LEU A 175 11.26 6.30 12.10
C LEU A 175 10.36 6.66 10.91
N ALA A 176 9.06 6.40 11.02
CA ALA A 176 8.09 6.78 9.99
C ALA A 176 7.99 8.30 9.83
N ALA A 177 8.05 9.07 10.93
CA ALA A 177 8.07 10.54 10.89
C ALA A 177 9.33 11.08 10.22
N LEU A 178 10.51 10.51 10.50
CA LEU A 178 11.78 10.85 9.86
C LEU A 178 11.75 10.57 8.35
N LEU A 179 11.24 9.41 7.95
CA LEU A 179 11.06 9.09 6.53
C LEU A 179 10.08 10.04 5.85
N GLY A 180 8.96 10.37 6.51
CA GLY A 180 8.01 11.36 6.01
C GLY A 180 8.62 12.75 5.86
N TRP A 181 9.48 13.17 6.80
CA TRP A 181 10.23 14.41 6.72
C TRP A 181 11.24 14.40 5.56
N ALA A 182 12.00 13.32 5.40
CA ALA A 182 12.91 13.16 4.27
C ALA A 182 12.15 13.26 2.93
N VAL A 183 11.00 12.59 2.81
CA VAL A 183 10.12 12.70 1.62
C VAL A 183 9.64 14.14 1.42
N ALA A 184 9.25 14.84 2.50
CA ALA A 184 8.82 16.24 2.42
C ALA A 184 9.92 17.16 1.88
N LEU A 185 11.17 17.00 2.35
CA LEU A 185 12.33 17.75 1.86
C LEU A 185 12.60 17.48 0.39
N LEU A 186 12.54 16.22 -0.01
CA LEU A 186 12.79 15.80 -1.38
C LEU A 186 11.69 16.32 -2.33
N VAL A 187 10.43 16.24 -1.92
CA VAL A 187 9.29 16.78 -2.69
C VAL A 187 9.34 18.30 -2.78
N ALA A 188 9.78 18.99 -1.71
CA ALA A 188 9.97 20.43 -1.74
C ALA A 188 11.02 20.87 -2.77
N LYS A 189 12.12 20.11 -2.90
CA LYS A 189 13.18 20.35 -3.89
C LYS A 189 12.80 19.93 -5.31
N ALA A 190 11.95 18.92 -5.47
CA ALA A 190 11.61 18.34 -6.77
C ALA A 190 10.78 19.26 -7.68
N GLY A 191 10.16 20.31 -7.17
CA GLY A 191 9.40 21.30 -7.94
C GLY A 191 8.35 20.64 -8.86
N ARG A 192 8.45 20.88 -10.18
CA ARG A 192 7.53 20.29 -11.19
C ARG A 192 7.80 18.80 -11.51
N HIS A 193 8.91 18.24 -11.08
CA HIS A 193 9.30 16.85 -11.36
C HIS A 193 8.91 15.86 -10.24
N LYS A 194 7.92 16.22 -9.42
CA LYS A 194 7.46 15.42 -8.27
C LYS A 194 7.13 13.96 -8.64
N ALA A 195 6.45 13.74 -9.76
CA ALA A 195 6.08 12.39 -10.20
C ALA A 195 7.31 11.54 -10.53
N LEU A 196 8.25 12.09 -11.31
CA LEU A 196 9.49 11.38 -11.67
C LEU A 196 10.30 11.02 -10.42
N PHE A 197 10.39 11.97 -9.47
CA PHE A 197 11.06 11.75 -8.21
C PHE A 197 10.37 10.67 -7.36
N THR A 198 9.02 10.69 -7.29
CA THR A 198 8.24 9.67 -6.57
C THR A 198 8.44 8.28 -7.18
N VAL A 199 8.44 8.17 -8.51
CA VAL A 199 8.73 6.91 -9.21
C VAL A 199 10.15 6.43 -8.93
N ALA A 200 11.15 7.31 -9.02
CA ALA A 200 12.55 6.97 -8.75
C ALA A 200 12.76 6.53 -7.29
N ALA A 201 12.16 7.22 -6.32
CA ALA A 201 12.20 6.84 -4.91
C ALA A 201 11.52 5.47 -4.66
N SER A 202 10.41 5.19 -5.34
CA SER A 202 9.72 3.90 -5.24
C SER A 202 10.53 2.75 -5.84
N LEU A 203 11.17 2.97 -6.98
CA LEU A 203 12.10 2.00 -7.57
C LEU A 203 13.31 1.75 -6.69
N GLY A 204 13.91 2.81 -6.13
CA GLY A 204 15.00 2.69 -5.16
C GLY A 204 14.60 1.90 -3.92
N PHE A 205 13.40 2.16 -3.40
CA PHE A 205 12.84 1.41 -2.27
C PHE A 205 12.62 -0.07 -2.61
N LEU A 206 12.03 -0.37 -3.77
CA LEU A 206 11.84 -1.74 -4.25
C LEU A 206 13.19 -2.45 -4.45
N ALA A 207 14.19 -1.78 -5.02
CA ALA A 207 15.52 -2.33 -5.18
C ALA A 207 16.17 -2.66 -3.82
N LEU A 208 16.08 -1.75 -2.84
CA LEU A 208 16.56 -1.99 -1.47
C LEU A 208 15.81 -3.15 -0.80
N TYR A 209 14.49 -3.23 -0.99
CA TYR A 209 13.69 -4.33 -0.47
C TYR A 209 14.15 -5.68 -1.05
N PHE A 210 14.36 -5.78 -2.37
CA PHE A 210 14.83 -7.01 -3.01
C PHE A 210 16.26 -7.39 -2.62
N LEU A 211 17.16 -6.41 -2.51
CA LEU A 211 18.52 -6.62 -2.02
C LEU A 211 18.51 -7.11 -0.57
N GLY A 212 17.68 -6.51 0.28
CA GLY A 212 17.44 -6.96 1.65
C GLY A 212 16.89 -8.38 1.70
N TYR A 213 15.88 -8.67 0.88
CA TYR A 213 15.28 -10.00 0.80
C TYR A 213 16.28 -11.07 0.33
N GLN A 214 17.08 -10.82 -0.68
CA GLN A 214 18.12 -11.76 -1.13
C GLN A 214 19.17 -12.02 -0.02
N LYS A 215 19.55 -10.96 0.70
CA LYS A 215 20.51 -11.10 1.80
C LYS A 215 19.91 -11.64 3.09
N SER A 216 18.61 -11.49 3.30
CA SER A 216 17.93 -11.99 4.51
C SER A 216 17.97 -13.52 4.62
N GLY A 217 17.84 -14.24 3.52
CA GLY A 217 17.98 -15.70 3.50
C GLY A 217 19.39 -16.17 3.86
N ALA A 218 20.41 -15.52 3.31
CA ALA A 218 21.81 -15.80 3.65
C ALA A 218 22.12 -15.41 5.10
N LEU A 219 21.62 -14.27 5.56
CA LEU A 219 21.76 -13.82 6.95
C LEU A 219 21.03 -14.75 7.91
N LEU A 220 19.79 -15.13 7.62
CA LEU A 220 19.02 -16.07 8.43
C LEU A 220 19.69 -17.44 8.50
N ASN A 221 20.17 -17.98 7.38
CA ASN A 221 20.93 -19.22 7.35
C ASN A 221 22.25 -19.12 8.13
N ALA A 222 22.97 -18.00 8.03
CA ALA A 222 24.17 -17.75 8.81
C ALA A 222 23.87 -17.67 10.32
N LEU A 223 22.78 -16.99 10.70
CA LEU A 223 22.32 -16.91 12.08
C LEU A 223 21.85 -18.27 12.59
N LEU A 224 21.08 -19.02 11.80
CA LEU A 224 20.63 -20.36 12.17
C LEU A 224 21.78 -21.35 12.24
N SER A 225 22.74 -21.30 11.32
CA SER A 225 23.91 -22.18 11.37
C SER A 225 24.79 -21.83 12.57
N SER A 226 25.03 -20.58 12.89
CA SER A 226 25.76 -20.18 14.10
C SER A 226 25.04 -20.59 15.38
N ALA A 227 23.69 -20.51 15.38
CA ALA A 227 22.86 -20.94 16.48
C ALA A 227 22.89 -22.47 16.67
N LEU A 228 22.77 -23.24 15.58
CA LEU A 228 22.70 -24.70 15.63
C LEU A 228 24.06 -25.39 15.86
N TRP A 229 25.18 -24.78 15.40
CA TRP A 229 26.51 -25.38 15.43
C TRP A 229 27.48 -24.69 16.41
N GLY A 230 27.17 -23.50 16.90
CA GLY A 230 28.06 -22.64 17.71
C GLY A 230 27.90 -22.71 19.22
N GLY A 231 27.12 -23.65 19.78
CA GLY A 231 27.09 -23.92 21.22
C GLY A 231 26.79 -22.70 22.13
N GLY A 232 26.04 -21.71 21.67
CA GLY A 232 25.63 -20.55 22.49
C GLY A 232 26.62 -19.38 22.58
N GLU A 233 27.89 -19.55 22.21
CA GLU A 233 28.89 -18.49 22.32
C GLU A 233 29.01 -17.61 21.06
N GLY A 234 28.29 -17.92 19.98
CA GLY A 234 28.44 -17.29 18.66
C GLY A 234 27.43 -16.19 18.31
N LEU A 235 26.56 -15.74 19.21
CA LEU A 235 25.72 -14.59 18.92
C LEU A 235 26.58 -13.32 18.89
N PRO A 236 26.53 -12.53 17.81
CA PRO A 236 27.28 -11.29 17.75
C PRO A 236 26.87 -10.40 18.91
N GLN A 237 27.78 -10.17 19.84
CA GLN A 237 27.58 -9.29 20.99
C GLN A 237 27.43 -7.85 20.47
N GLY A 238 26.22 -7.30 20.53
CA GLY A 238 25.95 -5.94 20.06
C GLY A 238 24.70 -5.35 20.71
N GLY A 239 24.60 -4.02 20.71
CA GLY A 239 23.48 -3.30 21.32
C GLY A 239 22.09 -3.64 20.74
N TRP A 240 22.02 -4.28 19.57
CA TRP A 240 20.78 -4.76 18.94
C TRP A 240 20.19 -6.02 19.62
N LEU A 241 21.02 -6.82 20.33
CA LEU A 241 20.53 -7.88 21.19
C LEU A 241 19.71 -7.36 22.39
N LEU A 242 19.87 -6.08 22.75
CA LEU A 242 19.05 -5.44 23.77
C LEU A 242 17.55 -5.51 23.45
N LEU A 243 17.18 -5.48 22.17
CA LEU A 243 15.79 -5.64 21.74
C LEU A 243 15.25 -7.01 22.18
N GLY A 244 15.80 -8.09 21.68
CA GLY A 244 15.34 -9.43 22.00
C GLY A 244 15.46 -9.78 23.50
N ARG A 245 16.48 -9.28 24.20
CA ARG A 245 16.60 -9.48 25.67
C ARG A 245 15.49 -8.76 26.43
N ALA A 246 15.15 -7.53 26.02
CA ALA A 246 14.05 -6.79 26.64
C ALA A 246 12.69 -7.49 26.42
N ALA A 247 12.49 -8.10 25.26
CA ALA A 247 11.30 -8.89 24.97
C ALA A 247 11.22 -10.19 25.80
N CYS A 248 12.35 -10.80 26.13
CA CYS A 248 12.39 -11.96 27.03
C CYS A 248 12.11 -11.60 28.52
N GLY A 249 11.93 -10.30 28.84
CA GLY A 249 11.64 -9.86 30.22
C GLY A 249 12.87 -9.39 31.00
N ASP A 250 14.00 -9.13 30.34
CA ASP A 250 15.19 -8.53 30.96
C ASP A 250 14.92 -7.05 31.28
N ILE A 251 14.64 -6.74 32.55
CA ILE A 251 14.29 -5.39 33.02
C ILE A 251 15.39 -4.36 32.73
N PRO A 252 16.68 -4.60 32.99
CA PRO A 252 17.77 -3.72 32.61
C PRO A 252 17.79 -3.37 31.13
N ALA A 253 17.58 -4.36 30.24
CA ALA A 253 17.51 -4.14 28.80
C ALA A 253 16.31 -3.27 28.40
N LEU A 254 15.15 -3.52 28.99
CA LEU A 254 13.92 -2.76 28.75
C LEU A 254 14.06 -1.30 29.20
N LEU A 255 14.67 -1.05 30.37
CA LEU A 255 14.96 0.28 30.86
C LEU A 255 16.00 1.00 29.98
N GLY A 256 17.03 0.30 29.52
CA GLY A 256 18.01 0.83 28.58
C GLY A 256 17.38 1.25 27.26
N LEU A 257 16.45 0.46 26.70
CA LEU A 257 15.68 0.81 25.52
C LEU A 257 14.77 2.02 25.76
N LEU A 258 14.09 2.08 26.89
CA LEU A 258 13.23 3.19 27.25
C LEU A 258 14.02 4.50 27.31
N ILE A 259 15.17 4.51 27.98
CA ILE A 259 16.04 5.68 28.11
C ILE A 259 16.60 6.11 26.74
N SER A 260 17.10 5.16 25.97
CA SER A 260 17.65 5.43 24.63
C SER A 260 16.59 6.01 23.68
N LEU A 261 15.39 5.43 23.69
CA LEU A 261 14.27 5.90 22.86
C LEU A 261 13.79 7.29 23.32
N ALA A 262 13.69 7.55 24.64
CA ALA A 262 13.35 8.84 25.18
C ALA A 262 14.37 9.92 24.78
N ALA A 263 15.67 9.60 24.84
CA ALA A 263 16.74 10.49 24.38
C ALA A 263 16.62 10.80 22.88
N VAL A 264 16.40 9.78 22.04
CA VAL A 264 16.18 9.95 20.60
C VAL A 264 14.95 10.82 20.33
N CYS A 265 13.83 10.58 21.01
CA CYS A 265 12.62 11.40 20.87
C CYS A 265 12.86 12.86 21.27
N ALA A 266 13.61 13.11 22.35
CA ALA A 266 13.92 14.48 22.81
C ALA A 266 14.80 15.22 21.80
N VAL A 267 15.84 14.57 21.27
CA VAL A 267 16.74 15.14 20.27
C VAL A 267 15.97 15.43 18.97
N LEU A 268 15.22 14.46 18.47
CA LEU A 268 14.45 14.61 17.23
C LEU A 268 13.31 15.63 17.37
N GLY A 269 12.65 15.69 18.52
CA GLY A 269 11.64 16.72 18.82
C GLY A 269 12.21 18.14 18.72
N LYS A 270 13.43 18.35 19.22
CA LYS A 270 14.13 19.65 19.09
C LYS A 270 14.57 19.93 17.64
N LEU A 271 15.15 18.93 16.97
CA LEU A 271 15.64 19.08 15.59
C LEU A 271 14.52 19.30 14.57
N LEU A 272 13.37 18.64 14.74
CA LEU A 272 12.26 18.70 13.78
C LEU A 272 11.31 19.87 14.02
N SER A 273 11.28 20.49 15.20
CA SER A 273 10.34 21.56 15.53
C SER A 273 10.47 22.82 14.65
N GLY A 274 11.70 23.24 14.33
CA GLY A 274 11.95 24.39 13.45
C GLY A 274 11.66 24.09 11.97
N PRO A 275 12.30 23.08 11.38
CA PRO A 275 12.02 22.67 9.99
C PRO A 275 10.58 22.28 9.71
N TYR A 276 9.85 21.74 10.70
CA TYR A 276 8.44 21.40 10.58
C TYR A 276 7.58 22.62 10.25
N LEU A 277 7.76 23.71 10.99
CA LEU A 277 7.06 24.98 10.71
C LEU A 277 7.39 25.51 9.31
N CYS A 278 8.66 25.54 8.96
CA CYS A 278 9.10 25.99 7.65
C CYS A 278 8.45 25.18 6.52
N LEU A 279 8.38 23.87 6.65
CA LEU A 279 7.77 22.98 5.65
C LEU A 279 6.24 23.10 5.60
N MET A 280 5.57 23.35 6.74
CA MET A 280 4.13 23.58 6.77
C MET A 280 3.73 24.92 6.15
N THR A 281 4.55 25.96 6.36
CA THR A 281 4.30 27.31 5.82
C THR A 281 4.79 27.50 4.41
N THR A 282 5.79 26.71 3.98
CA THR A 282 6.18 26.66 2.57
C THR A 282 5.03 26.03 1.80
N ARG A 283 4.11 26.88 1.31
CA ARG A 283 3.14 26.44 0.33
C ARG A 283 3.88 25.70 -0.75
N THR A 284 3.56 24.43 -0.94
CA THR A 284 3.85 23.70 -2.17
C THR A 284 2.99 24.24 -3.34
N GLY A 285 2.53 25.47 -3.22
CA GLY A 285 2.10 26.30 -4.32
C GLY A 285 3.36 26.59 -5.11
N GLY A 286 3.45 26.00 -6.29
CA GLY A 286 4.52 26.31 -7.21
C GLY A 286 4.77 27.81 -7.17
N ALA A 287 6.04 28.19 -7.04
CA ALA A 287 6.46 29.56 -7.33
C ALA A 287 5.60 30.00 -8.53
N ALA A 288 4.92 31.14 -8.38
CA ALA A 288 4.07 31.64 -9.44
C ALA A 288 4.91 31.55 -10.71
N SER A 289 4.79 30.44 -11.39
CA SER A 289 5.43 30.22 -12.66
C SER A 289 4.87 31.35 -13.46
N LYS A 290 5.69 32.37 -13.78
CA LYS A 290 5.31 33.37 -14.75
C LYS A 290 4.72 32.58 -15.89
N MET A 291 3.40 32.57 -15.97
CA MET A 291 2.69 31.87 -17.02
C MET A 291 3.18 32.51 -18.30
N LYS A 292 4.26 31.95 -18.87
CA LYS A 292 4.60 32.26 -20.24
C LYS A 292 3.36 31.87 -21.01
N ALA A 293 2.71 32.85 -21.64
CA ALA A 293 1.61 32.60 -22.51
C ALA A 293 2.10 31.61 -23.57
N ALA A 294 1.89 30.32 -23.29
CA ALA A 294 2.17 29.30 -24.29
C ALA A 294 1.19 29.51 -25.41
N PRO A 295 1.62 29.53 -26.68
CA PRO A 295 0.70 29.66 -27.80
C PRO A 295 -0.40 28.61 -27.63
N SER A 296 -1.65 29.07 -27.63
CA SER A 296 -2.82 28.21 -27.47
C SER A 296 -2.91 27.29 -28.70
N ARG A 297 -2.31 26.10 -28.59
CA ARG A 297 -2.47 25.08 -29.62
C ARG A 297 -3.82 24.41 -29.41
N CYS A 298 -4.69 24.46 -30.40
CA CYS A 298 -5.92 23.69 -30.42
C CYS A 298 -5.57 22.19 -30.35
N VAL A 299 -5.95 21.55 -29.27
CA VAL A 299 -5.78 20.10 -29.07
C VAL A 299 -7.17 19.47 -29.08
N SER A 300 -7.28 18.24 -29.57
CA SER A 300 -8.55 17.51 -29.50
C SER A 300 -9.01 17.33 -28.03
N VAL A 301 -10.32 17.41 -27.82
CA VAL A 301 -10.94 17.25 -26.48
C VAL A 301 -10.43 15.99 -25.74
N ARG A 302 -10.30 14.87 -26.45
CA ARG A 302 -9.77 13.62 -25.92
C ARG A 302 -8.36 13.79 -25.34
N ARG A 303 -7.45 14.42 -26.11
CA ARG A 303 -6.07 14.64 -25.65
C ARG A 303 -6.01 15.62 -24.47
N ALA A 304 -6.85 16.65 -24.48
CA ALA A 304 -6.93 17.63 -23.40
C ALA A 304 -7.39 16.96 -22.08
N LEU A 305 -8.44 16.14 -22.14
CA LEU A 305 -8.94 15.40 -20.97
C LEU A 305 -7.93 14.38 -20.48
N LEU A 306 -7.32 13.56 -21.35
CA LEU A 306 -6.30 12.60 -20.95
C LEU A 306 -5.08 13.29 -20.34
N ARG A 307 -4.63 14.40 -20.91
CA ARG A 307 -3.52 15.20 -20.35
C ARG A 307 -3.87 15.72 -18.96
N ARG A 308 -5.11 16.17 -18.76
CA ARG A 308 -5.60 16.59 -17.44
C ARG A 308 -5.51 15.46 -16.41
N GLU A 309 -5.98 14.27 -16.75
CA GLU A 309 -5.93 13.09 -15.86
C GLU A 309 -4.48 12.67 -15.56
N LEU A 310 -3.59 12.70 -16.57
CA LEU A 310 -2.15 12.44 -16.38
C LEU A 310 -1.49 13.47 -15.46
N LEU A 311 -1.82 14.75 -15.61
CA LEU A 311 -1.30 15.81 -14.74
C LEU A 311 -1.84 15.69 -13.33
N HIS A 312 -3.09 15.25 -13.16
CA HIS A 312 -3.67 14.97 -11.84
C HIS A 312 -2.95 13.80 -11.15
N LEU A 313 -2.72 12.70 -11.87
CA LEU A 313 -1.94 11.56 -11.37
C LEU A 313 -0.52 11.99 -11.00
N ALA A 314 0.16 12.72 -11.87
CA ALA A 314 1.52 13.22 -11.64
C ALA A 314 1.61 14.25 -10.49
N GLY A 315 0.54 15.01 -10.27
CA GLY A 315 0.44 16.01 -9.21
C GLY A 315 0.19 15.43 -7.81
N SER A 316 -0.34 14.20 -7.71
CA SER A 316 -0.66 13.54 -6.44
C SER A 316 0.24 12.31 -6.21
N PRO A 317 1.29 12.43 -5.38
CA PRO A 317 2.13 11.28 -5.00
C PRO A 317 1.31 10.15 -4.35
N THR A 318 0.28 10.50 -3.58
CA THR A 318 -0.59 9.52 -2.92
C THR A 318 -1.38 8.70 -3.94
N TYR A 319 -1.92 9.33 -4.97
CA TYR A 319 -2.65 8.65 -6.04
C TYR A 319 -1.72 7.75 -6.85
N LEU A 320 -0.55 8.28 -7.24
CA LEU A 320 0.46 7.53 -8.00
C LEU A 320 0.93 6.28 -7.24
N LEU A 321 1.37 6.46 -5.97
CA LEU A 321 1.93 5.37 -5.17
C LEU A 321 0.92 4.28 -4.81
N ASN A 322 -0.35 4.62 -4.59
CA ASN A 322 -1.32 3.63 -4.14
C ASN A 322 -2.08 2.96 -5.30
N CYS A 323 -2.27 3.66 -6.42
CA CYS A 323 -3.11 3.15 -7.50
C CYS A 323 -2.32 2.70 -8.75
N ALA A 324 -1.06 3.13 -8.91
CA ALA A 324 -0.22 2.78 -10.05
C ALA A 324 1.02 1.94 -9.67
N MET A 325 1.20 1.60 -8.38
CA MET A 325 2.36 0.84 -7.90
C MET A 325 2.47 -0.55 -8.52
N GLY A 326 1.36 -1.16 -8.87
CA GLY A 326 1.34 -2.44 -9.57
C GLY A 326 2.08 -2.40 -10.90
N SER A 327 2.06 -1.26 -11.61
CA SER A 327 2.83 -1.08 -12.85
C SER A 327 4.34 -1.17 -12.61
N LEU A 328 4.82 -0.58 -11.52
CA LEU A 328 6.23 -0.71 -11.11
C LEU A 328 6.55 -2.14 -10.69
N GLY A 329 5.65 -2.78 -9.94
CA GLY A 329 5.78 -4.18 -9.56
C GLY A 329 5.90 -5.12 -10.76
N LEU A 330 5.13 -4.88 -11.82
CA LEU A 330 5.20 -5.66 -13.07
C LEU A 330 6.56 -5.50 -13.78
N VAL A 331 7.11 -4.30 -13.80
CA VAL A 331 8.47 -4.05 -14.36
C VAL A 331 9.52 -4.80 -13.54
N VAL A 332 9.45 -4.70 -12.21
CA VAL A 332 10.38 -5.42 -11.31
C VAL A 332 10.22 -6.93 -11.47
N LEU A 333 8.99 -7.43 -11.54
CA LEU A 333 8.72 -8.85 -11.79
C LEU A 333 9.32 -9.31 -13.12
N SER A 334 9.26 -8.48 -14.17
CA SER A 334 9.89 -8.78 -15.46
C SER A 334 11.39 -8.96 -15.34
N VAL A 335 12.06 -8.04 -14.64
CA VAL A 335 13.51 -8.11 -14.40
C VAL A 335 13.88 -9.34 -13.59
N LEU A 336 13.14 -9.62 -12.52
CA LEU A 336 13.35 -10.81 -11.68
C LEU A 336 13.10 -12.11 -12.44
N ALA A 337 12.09 -12.12 -13.30
CA ALA A 337 11.77 -13.30 -14.12
C ALA A 337 12.91 -13.60 -15.11
N LEU A 338 13.57 -12.59 -15.66
CA LEU A 338 14.76 -12.77 -16.50
C LEU A 338 15.94 -13.27 -15.67
N TYR A 339 16.18 -12.69 -14.51
CA TYR A 339 17.28 -13.07 -13.61
C TYR A 339 17.15 -14.51 -13.12
N LYS A 340 15.94 -14.93 -12.74
CA LYS A 340 15.64 -16.29 -12.23
C LYS A 340 14.97 -17.20 -13.26
N ALA A 341 15.23 -16.99 -14.55
CA ALA A 341 14.58 -17.70 -15.62
C ALA A 341 14.72 -19.23 -15.52
N GLY A 342 15.88 -19.74 -15.08
CA GLY A 342 16.12 -21.17 -14.86
C GLY A 342 15.23 -21.76 -13.77
N GLU A 343 15.16 -21.09 -12.60
CA GLU A 343 14.33 -21.53 -11.47
C GLU A 343 12.83 -21.51 -11.83
N ILE A 344 12.37 -20.43 -12.46
CA ILE A 344 10.95 -20.30 -12.87
C ILE A 344 10.57 -21.39 -13.87
N ARG A 345 11.45 -21.70 -14.80
CA ARG A 345 11.21 -22.79 -15.77
C ARG A 345 11.12 -24.14 -15.09
N LEU A 346 12.03 -24.42 -14.15
CA LEU A 346 12.02 -25.66 -13.38
C LEU A 346 10.71 -25.80 -12.59
N LEU A 347 10.32 -24.74 -11.87
CA LEU A 347 9.06 -24.70 -11.12
C LEU A 347 7.84 -24.88 -12.03
N ALA A 348 7.84 -24.26 -13.21
CA ALA A 348 6.73 -24.39 -14.15
C ALA A 348 6.58 -25.85 -14.64
N VAL A 349 7.70 -26.55 -14.90
CA VAL A 349 7.67 -27.96 -15.30
C VAL A 349 7.26 -28.89 -14.14
N GLN A 350 7.66 -28.57 -12.91
CA GLN A 350 7.35 -29.42 -11.75
C GLN A 350 5.90 -29.26 -11.25
N LEU A 351 5.37 -28.02 -11.30
CA LEU A 351 4.07 -27.70 -10.67
C LEU A 351 2.91 -27.70 -11.64
N LEU A 352 3.15 -27.52 -12.95
CA LEU A 352 2.09 -27.32 -13.93
C LEU A 352 2.04 -28.46 -14.96
N PRO A 353 0.83 -28.88 -15.36
CA PRO A 353 0.65 -29.80 -16.47
C PRO A 353 1.28 -29.27 -17.77
N PRO A 354 1.70 -30.14 -18.69
CA PRO A 354 2.26 -29.74 -19.97
C PRO A 354 1.34 -28.77 -20.72
N GLY A 355 1.90 -27.65 -21.16
CA GLY A 355 1.17 -26.59 -21.89
C GLY A 355 0.43 -25.57 -21.06
N LEU A 356 0.22 -25.76 -19.74
CA LEU A 356 -0.47 -24.79 -18.89
C LEU A 356 0.45 -23.65 -18.43
N ALA A 357 1.77 -23.82 -18.51
CA ALA A 357 2.76 -22.83 -18.08
C ALA A 357 2.58 -21.46 -18.79
N GLY A 358 2.19 -21.46 -20.06
CA GLY A 358 1.88 -20.22 -20.80
C GLY A 358 0.65 -19.50 -20.26
N ALA A 359 -0.41 -20.22 -19.94
CA ALA A 359 -1.60 -19.62 -19.30
C ALA A 359 -1.26 -19.08 -17.90
N ALA A 360 -0.52 -19.85 -17.09
CA ALA A 360 -0.06 -19.40 -15.78
C ALA A 360 0.78 -18.11 -15.86
N ALA A 361 1.69 -18.02 -16.82
CA ALA A 361 2.49 -16.83 -17.07
C ALA A 361 1.61 -15.61 -17.40
N ALA A 362 0.63 -15.76 -18.29
CA ALA A 362 -0.31 -14.70 -18.65
C ALA A 362 -1.15 -14.24 -17.44
N PHE A 363 -1.73 -15.18 -16.69
CA PHE A 363 -2.55 -14.83 -15.53
C PHE A 363 -1.73 -14.29 -14.34
N THR A 364 -0.45 -14.65 -14.20
CA THR A 364 0.46 -14.00 -13.23
C THR A 364 0.64 -12.53 -13.57
N ALA A 365 0.85 -12.18 -14.85
CA ALA A 365 0.91 -10.78 -15.27
C ALA A 365 -0.45 -10.07 -15.09
N ALA A 366 -1.57 -10.75 -15.36
CA ALA A 366 -2.92 -10.23 -15.11
C ALA A 366 -3.17 -9.94 -13.62
N LEU A 367 -2.77 -10.83 -12.70
CA LEU A 367 -2.84 -10.60 -11.25
C LEU A 367 -2.05 -9.36 -10.84
N GLY A 368 -0.83 -9.21 -11.36
CA GLY A 368 -0.02 -8.02 -11.13
C GLY A 368 -0.69 -6.74 -11.67
N ALA A 369 -1.31 -6.79 -12.86
CA ALA A 369 -2.07 -5.68 -13.41
C ALA A 369 -3.32 -5.34 -12.57
N GLY A 370 -3.98 -6.36 -11.99
CA GLY A 370 -5.14 -6.21 -11.10
C GLY A 370 -4.84 -5.50 -9.78
N THR A 371 -3.57 -5.29 -9.42
CA THR A 371 -3.18 -4.46 -8.27
C THR A 371 -3.37 -2.97 -8.54
N ASN A 372 -3.42 -2.55 -9.80
CA ASN A 372 -3.68 -1.17 -10.18
C ASN A 372 -5.17 -0.85 -10.07
N CYS A 373 -5.50 0.23 -9.36
CA CYS A 373 -6.89 0.65 -9.17
C CYS A 373 -7.12 2.12 -9.54
N LEU A 374 -6.48 2.60 -10.62
CA LEU A 374 -6.54 4.01 -11.02
C LEU A 374 -7.96 4.53 -11.27
N THR A 375 -8.83 3.70 -11.83
CA THR A 375 -10.23 4.11 -12.15
C THR A 375 -11.13 4.14 -10.93
N ALA A 376 -10.90 3.28 -9.92
CA ALA A 376 -11.77 3.15 -8.75
C ALA A 376 -11.92 4.43 -7.90
N PRO A 377 -10.86 5.23 -7.61
CA PRO A 377 -11.00 6.50 -6.92
C PRO A 377 -11.22 7.69 -7.85
N SER A 378 -11.09 7.54 -9.17
CA SER A 378 -10.91 8.63 -10.14
C SER A 378 -12.05 9.66 -10.17
N VAL A 379 -13.31 9.25 -10.00
CA VAL A 379 -14.47 10.15 -9.94
C VAL A 379 -14.56 10.79 -8.56
N SER A 380 -14.35 10.01 -7.52
CA SER A 380 -14.41 10.49 -6.13
C SER A 380 -13.29 11.50 -5.82
N LEU A 381 -12.12 11.39 -6.46
CA LEU A 381 -11.02 12.33 -6.30
C LEU A 381 -11.32 13.74 -6.82
N GLU A 382 -12.28 13.90 -7.73
CA GLU A 382 -12.75 15.23 -8.14
C GLU A 382 -13.38 15.99 -6.96
N GLY A 383 -14.02 15.26 -6.03
CA GLY A 383 -14.62 15.83 -4.82
C GLY A 383 -15.54 17.02 -5.13
N GLU A 384 -15.41 18.07 -4.34
CA GLU A 384 -16.18 19.31 -4.52
C GLU A 384 -15.88 20.04 -5.84
N SER A 385 -14.79 19.71 -6.55
CA SER A 385 -14.44 20.35 -7.83
C SER A 385 -15.08 19.71 -9.04
N LEU A 386 -15.95 18.70 -8.87
CA LEU A 386 -16.64 18.01 -9.95
C LEU A 386 -17.47 18.96 -10.85
N TRP A 387 -18.02 20.03 -10.25
CA TRP A 387 -18.74 21.05 -11.00
C TRP A 387 -17.91 21.68 -12.14
N ARG A 388 -16.58 21.79 -11.97
CA ARG A 388 -15.68 22.33 -13.01
C ARG A 388 -15.68 21.47 -14.27
N ILE A 389 -15.75 20.14 -14.11
CA ILE A 389 -15.82 19.22 -15.25
C ILE A 389 -17.18 19.33 -15.94
N ARG A 390 -18.23 19.46 -15.15
CA ARG A 390 -19.60 19.57 -15.64
C ARG A 390 -19.89 20.89 -16.35
N SER A 391 -19.15 21.95 -16.01
CA SER A 391 -19.25 23.24 -16.71
C SER A 391 -18.56 23.26 -18.10
N LEU A 392 -17.76 22.23 -18.40
CA LEU A 392 -17.11 22.12 -19.71
C LEU A 392 -18.09 21.56 -20.75
N PRO A 393 -18.01 22.01 -22.01
CA PRO A 393 -18.85 21.51 -23.12
C PRO A 393 -18.36 20.14 -23.61
N VAL A 394 -18.35 19.16 -22.71
CA VAL A 394 -17.90 17.76 -22.96
C VAL A 394 -18.96 16.77 -22.51
N SER A 395 -19.13 15.69 -23.26
CA SER A 395 -20.08 14.65 -22.85
C SER A 395 -19.59 13.88 -21.63
N PRO A 396 -20.51 13.40 -20.75
CA PRO A 396 -20.17 12.57 -19.60
C PRO A 396 -19.31 11.35 -19.98
N TRP A 397 -19.62 10.72 -21.11
CA TRP A 397 -18.84 9.60 -21.63
C TRP A 397 -17.39 9.98 -21.99
N GLN A 398 -17.16 11.16 -22.58
CA GLN A 398 -15.80 11.62 -22.89
C GLN A 398 -14.93 11.74 -21.63
N THR A 399 -15.53 12.21 -20.53
CA THR A 399 -14.86 12.31 -19.24
C THR A 399 -14.55 10.91 -18.66
N LEU A 400 -15.51 10.00 -18.63
CA LEU A 400 -15.32 8.63 -18.16
C LEU A 400 -14.29 7.87 -19.01
N ARG A 401 -14.35 8.06 -20.32
CA ARG A 401 -13.39 7.49 -21.27
C ARG A 401 -11.96 7.97 -21.01
N ALA A 402 -11.74 9.24 -20.70
CA ALA A 402 -10.42 9.75 -20.37
C ALA A 402 -9.82 9.09 -19.12
N LYS A 403 -10.64 8.81 -18.09
CA LYS A 403 -10.22 8.08 -16.89
C LYS A 403 -9.87 6.61 -17.18
N LEU A 404 -10.63 5.98 -18.08
CA LEU A 404 -10.34 4.63 -18.55
C LEU A 404 -9.05 4.60 -19.37
N GLU A 405 -8.86 5.55 -20.28
CA GLU A 405 -7.64 5.69 -21.09
C GLU A 405 -6.40 5.96 -20.23
N LEU A 406 -6.52 6.71 -19.12
CA LEU A 406 -5.45 6.87 -18.14
C LEU A 406 -5.01 5.52 -17.57
N HIS A 407 -5.97 4.70 -17.12
CA HIS A 407 -5.66 3.39 -16.56
C HIS A 407 -4.95 2.50 -17.59
N LEU A 408 -5.46 2.47 -18.82
CA LEU A 408 -4.83 1.72 -19.91
C LEU A 408 -3.42 2.21 -20.22
N ALA A 409 -3.21 3.52 -20.31
CA ALA A 409 -1.91 4.10 -20.62
C ALA A 409 -0.84 3.77 -19.56
N VAL A 410 -1.24 3.65 -18.30
CA VAL A 410 -0.31 3.38 -17.18
C VAL A 410 -0.12 1.87 -16.97
N THR A 411 -1.16 1.07 -17.13
CA THR A 411 -1.14 -0.36 -16.74
C THR A 411 -0.82 -1.30 -17.90
N LEU A 412 -1.31 -1.02 -19.11
CA LEU A 412 -1.20 -1.94 -20.24
C LEU A 412 0.25 -2.16 -20.70
N PRO A 413 1.11 -1.13 -20.89
CA PRO A 413 2.48 -1.35 -21.34
C PRO A 413 3.29 -2.24 -20.40
N PRO A 414 3.37 -1.98 -19.07
CA PRO A 414 4.11 -2.86 -18.17
C PRO A 414 3.48 -4.25 -18.01
N ALA A 415 2.16 -4.38 -18.15
CA ALA A 415 1.49 -5.68 -18.10
C ALA A 415 1.85 -6.56 -19.31
N LEU A 416 1.83 -5.99 -20.52
CA LEU A 416 2.25 -6.69 -21.73
C LEU A 416 3.73 -7.03 -21.72
N LEU A 417 4.59 -6.11 -21.23
CA LEU A 417 6.01 -6.39 -21.05
C LEU A 417 6.22 -7.58 -20.12
N CYS A 418 5.56 -7.58 -18.96
CA CYS A 418 5.67 -8.67 -17.99
C CYS A 418 5.15 -10.00 -18.54
N ALA A 419 4.00 -9.99 -19.20
CA ALA A 419 3.45 -11.17 -19.83
C ALA A 419 4.39 -11.72 -20.92
N GLY A 420 4.91 -10.86 -21.79
CA GLY A 420 5.86 -11.24 -22.84
C GLY A 420 7.13 -11.86 -22.27
N VAL A 421 7.71 -11.28 -21.23
CA VAL A 421 8.89 -11.80 -20.54
C VAL A 421 8.59 -13.17 -19.91
N LEU A 422 7.50 -13.29 -19.15
CA LEU A 422 7.14 -14.55 -18.49
C LEU A 422 6.86 -15.66 -19.52
N LEU A 423 6.12 -15.36 -20.60
CA LEU A 423 5.86 -16.30 -21.69
C LEU A 423 7.14 -16.75 -22.40
N ALA A 424 8.09 -15.84 -22.60
CA ALA A 424 9.41 -16.17 -23.15
C ALA A 424 10.24 -17.04 -22.20
N VAL A 425 10.21 -16.74 -20.89
CA VAL A 425 10.92 -17.52 -19.86
C VAL A 425 10.39 -18.96 -19.82
N VAL A 426 9.09 -19.17 -19.87
CA VAL A 426 8.51 -20.54 -19.88
C VAL A 426 8.55 -21.19 -21.27
N ARG A 427 9.12 -20.54 -22.29
CA ARG A 427 9.20 -21.02 -23.68
C ARG A 427 7.84 -21.42 -24.25
N ALA A 428 6.82 -20.59 -24.03
CA ALA A 428 5.49 -20.84 -24.55
C ALA A 428 5.48 -20.87 -26.08
N ALA A 429 4.67 -21.75 -26.67
CA ALA A 429 4.48 -21.80 -28.13
C ALA A 429 3.83 -20.51 -28.64
N LEU A 430 4.11 -20.10 -29.87
CA LEU A 430 3.63 -18.86 -30.46
C LEU A 430 2.12 -18.60 -30.29
N PRO A 431 1.22 -19.59 -30.51
CA PRO A 431 -0.21 -19.42 -30.28
C PRO A 431 -0.53 -19.06 -28.82
N MET A 432 0.16 -19.65 -27.85
CA MET A 432 0.01 -19.35 -26.42
C MET A 432 0.54 -17.97 -26.08
N VAL A 433 1.60 -17.51 -26.75
CA VAL A 433 2.12 -16.14 -26.57
C VAL A 433 1.09 -15.12 -27.02
N LEU A 434 0.55 -15.29 -28.24
CA LEU A 434 -0.45 -14.36 -28.79
C LEU A 434 -1.73 -14.34 -27.97
N LEU A 435 -2.26 -15.51 -27.59
CA LEU A 435 -3.45 -15.60 -26.74
C LEU A 435 -3.19 -15.07 -25.33
N GLY A 436 -2.02 -15.32 -24.75
CA GLY A 436 -1.64 -14.82 -23.44
C GLY A 436 -1.54 -13.29 -23.40
N LEU A 437 -0.93 -12.68 -24.40
CA LEU A 437 -0.88 -11.20 -24.51
C LEU A 437 -2.28 -10.61 -24.72
N LEU A 438 -3.11 -11.26 -25.54
CA LEU A 438 -4.51 -10.84 -25.74
C LEU A 438 -5.31 -10.95 -24.44
N ALA A 439 -5.17 -12.07 -23.71
CA ALA A 439 -5.85 -12.26 -22.43
C ALA A 439 -5.47 -11.16 -21.41
N VAL A 440 -4.19 -10.81 -21.31
CA VAL A 440 -3.71 -9.73 -20.43
C VAL A 440 -4.26 -8.38 -20.87
N ALA A 441 -4.29 -8.09 -22.17
CA ALA A 441 -4.84 -6.84 -22.70
C ALA A 441 -6.32 -6.68 -22.35
N LEU A 442 -7.12 -7.71 -22.62
CA LEU A 442 -8.55 -7.74 -22.27
C LEU A 442 -8.76 -7.64 -20.75
N PHE A 443 -7.96 -8.34 -19.97
CA PHE A 443 -8.05 -8.28 -18.51
C PHE A 443 -7.79 -6.87 -17.97
N VAL A 444 -6.82 -6.14 -18.52
CA VAL A 444 -6.55 -4.74 -18.14
C VAL A 444 -7.74 -3.83 -18.47
N VAL A 445 -8.42 -4.06 -19.60
CA VAL A 445 -9.65 -3.34 -19.94
C VAL A 445 -10.76 -3.64 -18.93
N LEU A 446 -10.95 -4.92 -18.58
CA LEU A 446 -11.94 -5.34 -17.61
C LEU A 446 -11.70 -4.71 -16.23
N SER A 447 -10.46 -4.77 -15.73
CA SER A 447 -10.12 -4.18 -14.42
C SER A 447 -10.37 -2.67 -14.38
N ALA A 448 -10.03 -1.96 -15.46
CA ALA A 448 -10.32 -0.54 -15.62
C ALA A 448 -11.83 -0.25 -15.62
N ALA A 449 -12.60 -1.04 -16.37
CA ALA A 449 -14.05 -0.88 -16.48
C ALA A 449 -14.74 -1.19 -15.15
N VAL A 450 -14.38 -2.27 -14.47
CA VAL A 450 -14.92 -2.65 -13.15
C VAL A 450 -14.67 -1.54 -12.12
N GLY A 451 -13.45 -1.02 -12.03
CA GLY A 451 -13.13 0.09 -11.12
C GLY A 451 -13.98 1.34 -11.42
N LEU A 452 -14.19 1.65 -12.70
CA LEU A 452 -14.99 2.80 -13.11
C LEU A 452 -16.50 2.58 -12.84
N VAL A 453 -17.01 1.38 -13.08
CA VAL A 453 -18.40 1.00 -12.73
C VAL A 453 -18.65 1.18 -11.25
N LEU A 454 -17.76 0.68 -10.40
CA LEU A 454 -17.90 0.78 -8.94
C LEU A 454 -17.94 2.23 -8.47
N VAL A 455 -17.05 3.09 -8.95
CA VAL A 455 -17.02 4.49 -8.51
C VAL A 455 -18.20 5.30 -9.05
N VAL A 456 -18.73 4.99 -10.24
CA VAL A 456 -19.95 5.63 -10.77
C VAL A 456 -21.20 5.17 -9.99
N LEU A 457 -21.23 3.91 -9.54
CA LEU A 457 -22.33 3.40 -8.71
C LEU A 457 -22.31 3.99 -7.31
N MET A 458 -21.13 4.22 -6.73
CA MET A 458 -20.97 4.60 -5.33
C MET A 458 -19.88 5.67 -5.16
N PRO A 459 -20.05 6.87 -5.72
CA PRO A 459 -19.05 7.93 -5.58
C PRO A 459 -19.02 8.48 -4.16
N SER A 460 -17.85 8.99 -3.77
CA SER A 460 -17.60 9.61 -2.47
C SER A 460 -16.98 10.98 -2.67
N PHE A 461 -17.73 12.05 -2.43
CA PHE A 461 -17.27 13.43 -2.67
C PHE A 461 -16.87 14.17 -1.39
N HIS A 462 -17.40 13.77 -0.23
CA HIS A 462 -17.14 14.42 1.05
C HIS A 462 -15.98 13.76 1.80
N TRP A 463 -14.77 14.08 1.36
CA TRP A 463 -13.55 13.55 1.97
C TRP A 463 -12.63 14.67 2.45
N THR A 464 -11.93 14.41 3.54
CA THR A 464 -11.00 15.37 4.16
C THR A 464 -9.58 15.27 3.61
N SER A 465 -9.20 14.10 3.09
CA SER A 465 -7.88 13.85 2.51
C SER A 465 -7.96 12.89 1.32
N GLU A 466 -7.08 13.05 0.33
CA GLU A 466 -6.97 12.11 -0.80
C GLU A 466 -6.72 10.67 -0.33
N THR A 467 -5.97 10.50 0.76
CA THR A 467 -5.69 9.19 1.36
C THR A 467 -6.96 8.47 1.78
N ALA A 468 -7.98 9.20 2.25
CA ALA A 468 -9.26 8.62 2.65
C ALA A 468 -10.01 8.01 1.45
N VAL A 469 -9.96 8.65 0.29
CA VAL A 469 -10.59 8.16 -0.95
C VAL A 469 -9.83 6.97 -1.53
N ILE A 470 -8.51 6.96 -1.43
CA ILE A 470 -7.65 5.98 -2.08
C ILE A 470 -7.49 4.73 -1.19
N LYS A 471 -7.03 4.90 0.06
CA LYS A 471 -6.71 3.78 0.97
C LYS A 471 -7.89 3.29 1.80
N GLN A 472 -8.77 4.20 2.20
CA GLN A 472 -9.89 3.89 3.11
C GLN A 472 -11.21 3.68 2.34
N SER A 473 -11.18 3.77 1.02
CA SER A 473 -12.33 3.48 0.19
C SER A 473 -12.53 1.97 0.05
N PRO A 474 -13.66 1.42 0.48
CA PRO A 474 -13.96 0.01 0.28
C PRO A 474 -14.04 -0.36 -1.20
N PHE A 475 -14.27 0.62 -2.07
CA PHE A 475 -14.42 0.40 -3.50
C PHE A 475 -13.09 0.17 -4.21
N CYS A 476 -12.01 0.81 -3.77
CA CYS A 476 -10.66 0.52 -4.29
C CYS A 476 -10.25 -0.91 -3.91
N LEU A 477 -10.48 -1.31 -2.66
CA LEU A 477 -10.24 -2.68 -2.21
C LEU A 477 -11.11 -3.69 -2.97
N LEU A 478 -12.42 -3.39 -3.12
CA LEU A 478 -13.36 -4.25 -3.83
C LEU A 478 -12.98 -4.39 -5.30
N ALA A 479 -12.58 -3.31 -5.98
CA ALA A 479 -12.12 -3.35 -7.36
C ALA A 479 -10.89 -4.26 -7.52
N MET A 480 -9.95 -4.17 -6.59
CA MET A 480 -8.74 -5.00 -6.58
C MET A 480 -9.08 -6.47 -6.31
N LEU A 481 -9.93 -6.76 -5.31
CA LEU A 481 -10.36 -8.13 -4.99
C LEU A 481 -11.15 -8.76 -6.12
N LEU A 482 -12.05 -8.01 -6.79
CA LEU A 482 -12.79 -8.49 -7.96
C LEU A 482 -11.85 -8.77 -9.13
N SER A 483 -10.86 -7.92 -9.36
CA SER A 483 -9.85 -8.15 -10.40
C SER A 483 -9.01 -9.39 -10.11
N TRP A 484 -8.53 -9.57 -8.89
CA TRP A 484 -7.78 -10.77 -8.49
C TRP A 484 -8.64 -12.03 -8.55
N GLY A 485 -9.88 -11.95 -8.04
CA GLY A 485 -10.83 -13.05 -8.10
C GLY A 485 -11.13 -13.47 -9.54
N ALA A 486 -11.32 -12.52 -10.44
CA ALA A 486 -11.52 -12.79 -11.88
C ALA A 486 -10.29 -13.45 -12.52
N ALA A 487 -9.07 -12.96 -12.25
CA ALA A 487 -7.85 -13.56 -12.77
C ALA A 487 -7.67 -15.00 -12.27
N LEU A 488 -7.87 -15.24 -10.97
CA LEU A 488 -7.77 -16.58 -10.37
C LEU A 488 -8.85 -17.52 -10.89
N ALA A 489 -10.10 -17.06 -11.01
CA ALA A 489 -11.20 -17.86 -11.55
C ALA A 489 -10.98 -18.24 -13.01
N LEU A 490 -10.50 -17.30 -13.82
CA LEU A 490 -10.14 -17.57 -15.22
C LEU A 490 -8.98 -18.55 -15.33
N PHE A 491 -7.95 -18.41 -14.51
CA PHE A 491 -6.84 -19.37 -14.46
C PHE A 491 -7.33 -20.75 -14.03
N ALA A 492 -8.10 -20.86 -12.96
CA ALA A 492 -8.67 -22.12 -12.48
C ALA A 492 -9.57 -22.78 -13.56
N GLY A 493 -10.38 -21.97 -14.24
CA GLY A 493 -11.21 -22.43 -15.35
C GLY A 493 -10.38 -22.96 -16.54
N THR A 494 -9.32 -22.24 -16.93
CA THR A 494 -8.42 -22.69 -17.99
C THR A 494 -7.66 -23.96 -17.59
N ALA A 495 -7.24 -24.07 -16.34
CA ALA A 495 -6.59 -25.26 -15.81
C ALA A 495 -7.53 -26.47 -15.79
N ALA A 496 -8.76 -26.31 -15.31
CA ALA A 496 -9.76 -27.38 -15.30
C ALA A 496 -10.12 -27.87 -16.72
N LEU A 497 -10.27 -26.93 -17.66
CA LEU A 497 -10.56 -27.27 -19.06
C LEU A 497 -9.38 -27.89 -19.77
N SER A 498 -8.14 -27.61 -19.39
CA SER A 498 -6.93 -28.15 -19.98
C SER A 498 -6.80 -29.69 -19.87
N HIS A 499 -7.54 -30.30 -18.93
CA HIS A 499 -7.65 -31.76 -18.82
C HIS A 499 -8.51 -32.39 -19.94
N ARG A 500 -9.38 -31.59 -20.57
CA ARG A 500 -10.31 -32.07 -21.61
C ARG A 500 -10.03 -31.50 -22.99
N MET A 501 -9.30 -30.40 -23.08
CA MET A 501 -9.05 -29.63 -24.30
C MET A 501 -7.60 -29.15 -24.35
N PRO A 502 -7.03 -28.90 -25.54
CA PRO A 502 -5.71 -28.26 -25.64
C PRO A 502 -5.67 -26.93 -24.89
N PRO A 503 -4.58 -26.61 -24.18
CA PRO A 503 -4.48 -25.36 -23.39
C PRO A 503 -4.70 -24.07 -24.20
N ALA A 504 -4.39 -24.08 -25.50
CA ALA A 504 -4.67 -22.96 -26.38
C ALA A 504 -6.19 -22.72 -26.57
N VAL A 505 -6.98 -23.78 -26.64
CA VAL A 505 -8.44 -23.71 -26.79
C VAL A 505 -9.07 -23.18 -25.47
N SER A 506 -8.62 -23.71 -24.32
CA SER A 506 -9.12 -23.20 -23.02
C SER A 506 -8.78 -21.73 -22.80
N LEU A 507 -7.58 -21.28 -23.19
CA LEU A 507 -7.18 -19.88 -23.12
C LEU A 507 -7.97 -18.99 -24.11
N SER A 508 -8.29 -19.49 -25.31
CA SER A 508 -9.13 -18.77 -26.28
C SER A 508 -10.55 -18.55 -25.75
N LEU A 509 -11.12 -19.55 -25.07
CA LEU A 509 -12.42 -19.41 -24.39
C LEU A 509 -12.36 -18.34 -23.28
N ALA A 510 -11.28 -18.31 -22.49
CA ALA A 510 -11.09 -17.26 -21.49
C ALA A 510 -11.00 -15.87 -22.14
N CYS A 511 -10.32 -15.73 -23.28
CA CYS A 511 -10.30 -14.47 -24.04
C CYS A 511 -11.69 -14.05 -24.53
N LEU A 512 -12.51 -15.01 -25.01
CA LEU A 512 -13.89 -14.72 -25.44
C LEU A 512 -14.77 -14.27 -24.27
N LEU A 513 -14.64 -14.91 -23.10
CA LEU A 513 -15.34 -14.49 -21.89
C LEU A 513 -14.92 -13.09 -21.44
N LEU A 514 -13.62 -12.79 -21.46
CA LEU A 514 -13.11 -11.45 -21.15
C LEU A 514 -13.64 -10.41 -22.13
N ALA A 515 -13.59 -10.68 -23.44
CA ALA A 515 -14.09 -9.76 -24.47
C ALA A 515 -15.60 -9.50 -24.31
N GLY A 516 -16.38 -10.53 -23.98
CA GLY A 516 -17.82 -10.39 -23.69
C GLY A 516 -18.07 -9.51 -22.46
N ALA A 517 -17.33 -9.77 -21.37
CA ALA A 517 -17.41 -8.97 -20.16
C ALA A 517 -17.03 -7.50 -20.39
N ASP A 518 -15.96 -7.25 -21.16
CA ASP A 518 -15.51 -5.92 -21.56
C ASP A 518 -16.60 -5.18 -22.36
N ALA A 519 -17.17 -5.86 -23.36
CA ALA A 519 -18.22 -5.28 -24.19
C ALA A 519 -19.44 -4.87 -23.34
N LEU A 520 -19.85 -5.70 -22.40
CA LEU A 520 -20.97 -5.43 -21.48
C LEU A 520 -20.64 -4.27 -20.54
N ALA A 521 -19.46 -4.27 -19.93
CA ALA A 521 -19.06 -3.21 -19.01
C ALA A 521 -18.91 -1.85 -19.72
N LEU A 522 -18.28 -1.82 -20.88
CA LEU A 522 -18.11 -0.60 -21.69
C LEU A 522 -19.44 -0.08 -22.22
N ARG A 523 -20.34 -0.98 -22.67
CA ARG A 523 -21.71 -0.59 -23.08
C ARG A 523 -22.47 0.03 -21.91
N TRP A 524 -22.40 -0.57 -20.73
CA TRP A 524 -23.04 -0.03 -19.54
C TRP A 524 -22.46 1.35 -19.17
N LEU A 525 -21.14 1.51 -19.18
CA LEU A 525 -20.48 2.79 -18.89
C LEU A 525 -20.88 3.89 -19.89
N LYS A 526 -20.99 3.54 -21.18
CA LYS A 526 -21.35 4.48 -22.25
C LYS A 526 -22.82 4.93 -22.15
N THR A 527 -23.72 4.08 -21.66
CA THR A 527 -25.15 4.38 -21.58
C THR A 527 -25.56 4.78 -20.15
N LYS A 528 -25.84 3.80 -19.30
CA LYS A 528 -26.32 4.00 -17.93
C LYS A 528 -25.28 4.68 -17.03
N GLY A 529 -24.00 4.35 -17.20
CA GLY A 529 -22.91 4.93 -16.44
C GLY A 529 -22.74 6.43 -16.73
N ALA A 530 -22.78 6.83 -17.99
CA ALA A 530 -22.72 8.24 -18.40
C ALA A 530 -23.88 9.06 -17.87
N ALA A 531 -25.13 8.55 -18.01
CA ALA A 531 -26.32 9.20 -17.48
C ALA A 531 -26.26 9.34 -15.94
N ARG A 532 -25.77 8.30 -15.25
CA ARG A 532 -25.64 8.34 -13.79
C ARG A 532 -24.55 9.32 -13.34
N PHE A 533 -23.44 9.42 -14.06
CA PHE A 533 -22.38 10.38 -13.78
C PHE A 533 -22.85 11.82 -13.90
N GLU A 534 -23.80 12.09 -14.80
CA GLU A 534 -24.39 13.41 -14.97
C GLU A 534 -25.29 13.81 -13.79
N THR A 535 -26.03 12.85 -13.23
CA THR A 535 -26.95 13.08 -12.12
C THR A 535 -26.33 12.98 -10.73
N THR A 536 -25.08 12.47 -10.63
CA THR A 536 -24.35 12.33 -9.38
C THR A 536 -23.75 13.62 -8.92
#